data_75d59330cc466c560149d1576a50ab7c
#
_entry.id   75d59330cc466c560149d1576a50ab7c
#
_cell.length_a   1.000
_cell.length_b   1.000
_cell.length_c   1.000
_cell.angle_alpha   90.00
_cell.angle_beta   90.00
_cell.angle_gamma   90.00
#
_symmetry.space_group_name_H-M   'P 1'
#
loop_
_entity.id
_entity.type
_entity.pdbx_description
1 polymer ?
#
loop_
_entity_poly.entity_id
_entity_poly.type
_entity_poly.pdbx_seq_one_letter_code
_entity_poly.pdbx_strand_id
1 'polypeptide(L)'
;MNGSTARTGTTTAPATGAASTEAGTGAGTAAGTTVEQLKLLHRRRTFGAWFKDKGWRHLVGIAVTIFAIFPLLYVLSAAFNSTGTLVGSNALFSKLDLGNFTALFNDPSRPFGRWFVNTMVVGVVTSAATVFLGAMAAYAFSRMRFKGRRIGLLSLLLLQMFPQLLAVVAIFLLLSGISEVIPALGLGSQLGLIMVYLGGALGVNTYLMYGFFNTVPQSLDEAAKIDGASHVQIFFGIILRLVTPILAVVGLLAFIGISSEFVIASVVLTDPDSQTLAVGLYSFVAQQRSENWGVFAAGAVLAAVPVMALFLFLQRYIVSGLTQGSVKG
;
A
#
# COMPACT_ATOMS: atom_id res chain seq x y z
N MET A 1 -31.46 56.46 -27.83
CA MET A 1 -32.87 55.96 -27.85
C MET A 1 -33.03 55.17 -26.58
N ASN A 2 -33.62 55.82 -25.62
CA ASN A 2 -34.85 55.57 -24.86
C ASN A 2 -34.76 54.29 -23.98
N GLY A 3 -35.00 54.33 -22.72
CA GLY A 3 -35.58 55.23 -21.72
C GLY A 3 -35.74 54.40 -20.46
N SER A 4 -35.31 54.86 -19.31
CA SER A 4 -36.07 55.51 -18.27
C SER A 4 -37.30 54.72 -17.82
N THR A 5 -37.36 54.28 -16.54
CA THR A 5 -38.11 55.01 -15.51
C THR A 5 -37.95 54.37 -14.14
N ALA A 6 -37.68 55.25 -13.18
CA ALA A 6 -37.78 55.05 -11.73
C ALA A 6 -39.24 55.27 -11.24
N ARG A 7 -39.58 54.71 -10.07
CA ARG A 7 -40.55 55.24 -9.07
C ARG A 7 -40.37 54.47 -7.75
N THR A 8 -39.84 55.00 -6.70
CA THR A 8 -40.26 55.93 -5.63
C THR A 8 -41.69 55.77 -5.10
N GLY A 9 -41.81 55.64 -3.78
CA GLY A 9 -43.01 55.95 -2.99
C GLY A 9 -43.09 55.07 -1.75
N THR A 10 -42.55 55.47 -0.64
CA THR A 10 -43.00 56.25 0.50
C THR A 10 -44.02 55.56 1.41
N THR A 11 -43.57 55.31 2.65
CA THR A 11 -44.12 55.74 3.99
C THR A 11 -45.58 55.49 4.28
N THR A 12 -45.89 54.77 5.37
CA THR A 12 -46.58 55.33 6.58
C THR A 12 -46.80 54.20 7.63
N ALA A 13 -46.40 54.44 8.86
CA ALA A 13 -47.07 53.95 10.08
C ALA A 13 -47.98 55.12 10.53
N PRO A 14 -48.88 55.03 11.53
CA PRO A 14 -48.96 54.18 12.73
C PRO A 14 -50.41 53.77 13.13
N ALA A 15 -50.56 53.02 14.19
CA ALA A 15 -51.42 53.31 15.38
C ALA A 15 -51.82 52.05 16.15
N THR A 16 -51.39 52.02 17.37
CA THR A 16 -52.10 51.72 18.68
C THR A 16 -53.47 51.07 18.65
N GLY A 17 -53.61 50.00 19.46
CA GLY A 17 -54.92 49.48 19.91
C GLY A 17 -54.77 48.25 20.81
N ALA A 18 -54.72 48.56 22.13
CA ALA A 18 -55.28 47.90 23.31
C ALA A 18 -55.55 46.42 23.42
N ALA A 19 -54.89 45.86 24.42
CA ALA A 19 -55.26 44.82 25.38
C ALA A 19 -56.59 44.08 25.24
N SER A 20 -56.54 42.79 25.31
CA SER A 20 -57.43 41.98 26.15
C SER A 20 -56.75 40.63 26.48
N THR A 21 -56.73 40.38 27.75
CA THR A 21 -56.36 39.20 28.51
C THR A 21 -57.22 38.03 28.10
N GLU A 22 -56.57 36.90 27.74
CA GLU A 22 -57.09 35.56 27.99
C GLU A 22 -55.93 34.62 28.39
N ALA A 23 -55.79 34.41 29.68
CA ALA A 23 -55.04 33.36 30.30
C ALA A 23 -55.93 32.10 30.28
N GLY A 24 -55.40 31.03 29.79
CA GLY A 24 -55.99 29.72 30.02
C GLY A 24 -55.70 28.68 28.96
N THR A 25 -55.09 27.61 29.39
CA THR A 25 -55.04 26.30 28.72
C THR A 25 -54.09 26.14 27.55
N GLY A 26 -52.76 26.14 27.83
CA GLY A 26 -51.72 25.74 26.86
C GLY A 26 -50.59 24.84 27.43
N ALA A 27 -50.67 24.47 28.72
CA ALA A 27 -49.58 23.72 29.36
C ALA A 27 -49.68 22.19 29.22
N GLY A 28 -50.75 21.65 28.67
CA GLY A 28 -50.96 20.21 28.54
C GLY A 28 -50.43 19.56 27.24
N THR A 29 -50.31 20.34 26.15
CA THR A 29 -49.94 19.79 24.83
C THR A 29 -48.46 19.80 24.53
N ALA A 30 -47.66 20.66 25.14
CA ALA A 30 -46.21 20.72 24.93
C ALA A 30 -45.45 19.62 25.66
N ALA A 31 -45.93 19.16 26.83
CA ALA A 31 -45.33 18.08 27.60
C ALA A 31 -45.61 16.70 26.98
N GLY A 32 -46.73 16.50 26.31
CA GLY A 32 -47.10 15.27 25.61
C GLY A 32 -46.24 15.02 24.39
N THR A 33 -45.95 16.06 23.61
CA THR A 33 -45.09 15.96 22.40
C THR A 33 -43.66 15.63 22.73
N THR A 34 -43.11 16.14 23.83
CA THR A 34 -41.72 15.87 24.23
C THR A 34 -41.52 14.44 24.75
N VAL A 35 -42.51 13.90 25.49
CA VAL A 35 -42.46 12.55 26.04
C VAL A 35 -42.66 11.50 24.92
N GLU A 36 -43.49 11.79 23.92
CA GLU A 36 -43.73 10.92 22.77
C GLU A 36 -42.54 10.91 21.79
N GLN A 37 -41.91 12.08 21.60
CA GLN A 37 -40.64 12.17 20.84
C GLN A 37 -39.48 11.45 21.54
N LEU A 38 -39.39 11.51 22.87
CA LEU A 38 -38.41 10.77 23.68
C LEU A 38 -38.66 9.25 23.65
N LYS A 39 -39.92 8.81 23.59
CA LYS A 39 -40.27 7.38 23.39
C LYS A 39 -39.94 6.89 22.01
N LEU A 40 -40.01 7.72 20.97
CA LEU A 40 -39.59 7.37 19.61
C LEU A 40 -38.07 7.23 19.50
N LEU A 41 -37.30 8.01 20.24
CA LEU A 41 -35.85 7.94 20.31
C LEU A 41 -35.34 6.67 21.05
N HIS A 42 -36.15 6.07 21.94
CA HIS A 42 -35.86 4.86 22.71
C HIS A 42 -36.52 3.61 22.13
N ARG A 43 -36.98 3.63 20.87
CA ARG A 43 -37.44 2.42 20.20
C ARG A 43 -36.29 1.44 20.12
N ARG A 44 -36.24 0.46 21.06
CA ARG A 44 -35.29 -0.64 21.03
C ARG A 44 -35.33 -1.26 19.63
N ARG A 45 -34.24 -1.11 18.86
CA ARG A 45 -34.15 -1.66 17.52
C ARG A 45 -34.39 -3.16 17.65
N THR A 46 -35.43 -3.65 17.02
CA THR A 46 -35.74 -5.09 16.95
C THR A 46 -34.55 -5.79 16.31
N PHE A 47 -34.14 -6.96 16.82
CA PHE A 47 -33.01 -7.73 16.27
C PHE A 47 -33.08 -7.86 14.75
N GLY A 48 -34.27 -8.08 14.18
CA GLY A 48 -34.47 -8.11 12.72
C GLY A 48 -34.17 -6.79 12.00
N ALA A 49 -34.48 -5.62 12.59
CA ALA A 49 -34.12 -4.34 12.02
C ALA A 49 -32.62 -4.08 12.10
N TRP A 50 -31.99 -4.41 13.22
CA TRP A 50 -30.53 -4.36 13.36
C TRP A 50 -29.83 -5.27 12.37
N PHE A 51 -30.32 -6.51 12.17
CA PHE A 51 -29.74 -7.45 11.25
C PHE A 51 -29.85 -6.98 9.80
N LYS A 52 -30.99 -6.42 9.38
CA LYS A 52 -31.18 -5.85 8.05
C LYS A 52 -30.28 -4.63 7.79
N ASP A 53 -30.06 -3.79 8.79
CA ASP A 53 -29.25 -2.58 8.62
C ASP A 53 -27.74 -2.83 8.72
N LYS A 54 -27.30 -3.66 9.69
CA LYS A 54 -25.89 -3.84 10.03
C LYS A 54 -25.47 -5.30 10.16
N GLY A 55 -26.33 -6.20 10.64
CA GLY A 55 -25.98 -7.57 10.99
C GLY A 55 -25.46 -8.38 9.80
N TRP A 56 -26.07 -8.28 8.63
CA TRP A 56 -25.63 -8.95 7.43
C TRP A 56 -24.22 -8.51 6.96
N ARG A 57 -23.88 -7.21 7.17
CA ARG A 57 -22.54 -6.68 6.85
C ARG A 57 -21.47 -7.29 7.73
N HIS A 58 -21.77 -7.48 9.03
CA HIS A 58 -20.88 -8.18 9.95
C HIS A 58 -20.72 -9.65 9.57
N LEU A 59 -21.81 -10.32 9.18
CA LEU A 59 -21.77 -11.72 8.75
C LEU A 59 -20.89 -11.88 7.49
N VAL A 60 -21.08 -11.02 6.49
CA VAL A 60 -20.22 -11.00 5.29
C VAL A 60 -18.78 -10.67 5.68
N GLY A 61 -18.56 -9.67 6.54
CA GLY A 61 -17.23 -9.33 7.03
C GLY A 61 -16.52 -10.51 7.72
N ILE A 62 -17.23 -11.23 8.59
CA ILE A 62 -16.70 -12.42 9.26
C ILE A 62 -16.38 -13.53 8.25
N ALA A 63 -17.31 -13.81 7.32
CA ALA A 63 -17.08 -14.81 6.28
C ALA A 63 -15.86 -14.51 5.40
N VAL A 64 -15.70 -13.25 4.96
CA VAL A 64 -14.52 -12.79 4.22
C VAL A 64 -13.26 -12.90 5.06
N THR A 65 -13.33 -12.55 6.34
CA THR A 65 -12.19 -12.64 7.27
C THR A 65 -11.74 -14.10 7.45
N ILE A 66 -12.68 -15.02 7.67
CA ILE A 66 -12.38 -16.47 7.79
C ILE A 66 -11.75 -16.97 6.50
N PHE A 67 -12.33 -16.63 5.35
CA PHE A 67 -11.80 -17.00 4.04
C PHE A 67 -10.37 -16.46 3.80
N ALA A 68 -10.10 -15.22 4.19
CA ALA A 68 -8.78 -14.61 4.02
C ALA A 68 -7.72 -15.17 4.98
N ILE A 69 -8.12 -15.53 6.21
CA ILE A 69 -7.21 -16.06 7.23
C ILE A 69 -6.93 -17.56 7.00
N PHE A 70 -7.86 -18.31 6.41
CA PHE A 70 -7.73 -19.76 6.23
C PHE A 70 -6.42 -20.19 5.54
N PRO A 71 -6.01 -19.66 4.39
CA PRO A 71 -4.75 -20.04 3.74
C PRO A 71 -3.52 -19.70 4.60
N LEU A 72 -3.56 -18.63 5.38
CA LEU A 72 -2.47 -18.26 6.29
C LEU A 72 -2.35 -19.26 7.45
N LEU A 73 -3.49 -19.66 8.03
CA LEU A 73 -3.52 -20.70 9.06
C LEU A 73 -3.05 -22.04 8.53
N TYR A 74 -3.38 -22.37 7.28
CA TYR A 74 -2.92 -23.60 6.64
C TYR A 74 -1.40 -23.61 6.50
N VAL A 75 -0.79 -22.54 5.96
CA VAL A 75 0.67 -22.44 5.82
C VAL A 75 1.35 -22.48 7.19
N LEU A 76 0.79 -21.77 8.17
CA LEU A 76 1.31 -21.78 9.55
C LEU A 76 1.23 -23.19 10.15
N SER A 77 0.10 -23.88 9.98
CA SER A 77 -0.07 -25.26 10.43
C SER A 77 0.92 -26.21 9.76
N ALA A 78 1.12 -26.09 8.45
CA ALA A 78 2.08 -26.89 7.70
C ALA A 78 3.53 -26.67 8.17
N ALA A 79 3.89 -25.42 8.49
CA ALA A 79 5.22 -25.08 9.00
C ALA A 79 5.55 -25.79 10.34
N PHE A 80 4.55 -25.99 11.18
CA PHE A 80 4.71 -26.68 12.48
C PHE A 80 4.33 -28.17 12.43
N ASN A 81 3.98 -28.74 11.30
CA ASN A 81 3.57 -30.14 11.21
C ASN A 81 4.77 -31.07 11.02
N SER A 82 4.95 -32.04 11.95
CA SER A 82 6.07 -32.99 11.93
C SER A 82 6.08 -33.94 10.73
N THR A 83 4.97 -34.13 10.02
CA THR A 83 4.93 -35.02 8.85
C THR A 83 5.65 -34.43 7.63
N GLY A 84 5.80 -33.11 7.57
CA GLY A 84 6.56 -32.39 6.51
C GLY A 84 5.98 -32.51 5.09
N THR A 85 4.99 -33.39 4.88
CA THR A 85 4.43 -33.67 3.55
C THR A 85 3.17 -32.86 3.26
N LEU A 86 2.86 -32.66 1.97
CA LEU A 86 1.64 -31.96 1.54
C LEU A 86 0.38 -32.67 2.03
N VAL A 87 0.33 -34.00 1.93
CA VAL A 87 -0.84 -34.80 2.35
C VAL A 87 -0.97 -34.82 3.87
N GLY A 88 0.14 -34.97 4.59
CA GLY A 88 0.15 -34.95 6.05
C GLY A 88 -0.23 -33.61 6.68
N SER A 89 -0.06 -32.50 5.93
CA SER A 89 -0.43 -31.15 6.37
C SER A 89 -1.94 -30.87 6.33
N ASN A 90 -2.76 -31.79 5.79
CA ASN A 90 -4.21 -31.61 5.72
C ASN A 90 -4.90 -31.64 7.11
N ALA A 91 -4.27 -32.25 8.12
CA ALA A 91 -4.74 -32.18 9.50
C ALA A 91 -4.11 -30.95 10.19
N LEU A 92 -4.90 -29.89 10.32
CA LEU A 92 -4.44 -28.62 10.92
C LEU A 92 -3.98 -28.85 12.36
N PHE A 93 -2.74 -28.41 12.66
CA PHE A 93 -2.15 -28.44 14.01
C PHE A 93 -2.18 -29.79 14.71
N SER A 94 -2.16 -30.90 13.96
CA SER A 94 -2.27 -32.26 14.52
C SER A 94 -1.06 -32.65 15.40
N LYS A 95 0.13 -32.19 15.03
CA LYS A 95 1.38 -32.37 15.77
C LYS A 95 2.24 -31.13 15.60
N LEU A 96 2.44 -30.42 16.70
CA LEU A 96 3.29 -29.22 16.70
C LEU A 96 4.74 -29.61 16.92
N ASP A 97 5.58 -29.32 15.94
CA ASP A 97 7.02 -29.60 15.97
C ASP A 97 7.80 -28.49 15.26
N LEU A 98 9.02 -28.25 15.69
CA LEU A 98 9.96 -27.29 15.09
C LEU A 98 10.93 -27.96 14.10
N GLY A 99 10.77 -29.23 13.80
CA GLY A 99 11.64 -30.00 12.92
C GLY A 99 11.81 -29.37 11.54
N ASN A 100 10.74 -28.81 10.96
CA ASN A 100 10.80 -28.13 9.67
C ASN A 100 11.69 -26.88 9.69
N PHE A 101 11.65 -26.12 10.78
CA PHE A 101 12.55 -24.97 10.95
C PHE A 101 14.00 -25.41 11.13
N THR A 102 14.23 -26.45 11.91
CA THR A 102 15.57 -27.01 12.11
C THR A 102 16.13 -27.54 10.79
N ALA A 103 15.33 -28.28 10.00
CA ALA A 103 15.71 -28.76 8.68
C ALA A 103 16.01 -27.62 7.71
N LEU A 104 15.24 -26.52 7.75
CA LEU A 104 15.44 -25.34 6.91
C LEU A 104 16.81 -24.68 7.14
N PHE A 105 17.27 -24.59 8.39
CA PHE A 105 18.55 -23.93 8.71
C PHE A 105 19.75 -24.86 8.61
N ASN A 106 19.55 -26.16 8.70
CA ASN A 106 20.65 -27.14 8.73
C ASN A 106 20.94 -27.79 7.36
N ASP A 107 20.26 -27.39 6.29
CA ASP A 107 20.54 -27.89 4.95
C ASP A 107 21.76 -27.15 4.32
N PRO A 108 22.92 -27.81 4.18
CA PRO A 108 24.12 -27.17 3.63
C PRO A 108 24.00 -26.80 2.14
N SER A 109 23.13 -27.52 1.41
CA SER A 109 22.91 -27.29 -0.02
C SER A 109 21.89 -26.18 -0.30
N ARG A 110 21.17 -25.75 0.72
CA ARG A 110 20.10 -24.74 0.64
C ARG A 110 20.27 -23.67 1.72
N PRO A 111 21.17 -22.70 1.50
CA PRO A 111 21.59 -21.73 2.52
C PRO A 111 20.50 -20.68 2.79
N PHE A 112 19.42 -21.06 3.49
CA PHE A 112 18.26 -20.21 3.78
C PHE A 112 18.66 -18.86 4.40
N GLY A 113 19.62 -18.85 5.32
CA GLY A 113 20.08 -17.62 5.96
C GLY A 113 20.67 -16.62 4.96
N ARG A 114 21.42 -17.09 3.95
CA ARG A 114 21.93 -16.26 2.86
C ARG A 114 20.81 -15.72 1.99
N TRP A 115 19.87 -16.56 1.59
CA TRP A 115 18.71 -16.14 0.80
C TRP A 115 17.90 -15.05 1.51
N PHE A 116 17.74 -15.21 2.83
CA PHE A 116 17.06 -14.21 3.65
C PHE A 116 17.81 -12.87 3.62
N VAL A 117 19.11 -12.87 3.87
CA VAL A 117 19.94 -11.65 3.84
C VAL A 117 19.94 -11.03 2.43
N ASN A 118 20.12 -11.85 1.39
CA ASN A 118 20.10 -11.40 0.00
C ASN A 118 18.78 -10.69 -0.35
N THR A 119 17.64 -11.29 0.05
CA THR A 119 16.33 -10.67 -0.15
C THR A 119 16.18 -9.36 0.61
N MET A 120 16.69 -9.28 1.84
CA MET A 120 16.67 -8.03 2.61
C MET A 120 17.54 -6.95 1.94
N VAL A 121 18.73 -7.30 1.51
CA VAL A 121 19.62 -6.34 0.82
C VAL A 121 19.00 -5.87 -0.49
N VAL A 122 18.62 -6.79 -1.38
CA VAL A 122 18.00 -6.45 -2.67
C VAL A 122 16.69 -5.68 -2.45
N GLY A 123 15.83 -6.15 -1.55
CA GLY A 123 14.53 -5.56 -1.27
C GLY A 123 14.65 -4.14 -0.70
N VAL A 124 15.48 -3.94 0.33
CA VAL A 124 15.65 -2.63 0.97
C VAL A 124 16.34 -1.64 0.03
N VAL A 125 17.45 -2.03 -0.60
CA VAL A 125 18.20 -1.14 -1.48
C VAL A 125 17.34 -0.72 -2.68
N THR A 126 16.68 -1.68 -3.34
CA THR A 126 15.86 -1.37 -4.51
C THR A 126 14.62 -0.55 -4.12
N SER A 127 13.92 -0.89 -3.04
CA SER A 127 12.73 -0.13 -2.62
C SER A 127 13.09 1.30 -2.19
N ALA A 128 14.18 1.49 -1.45
CA ALA A 128 14.66 2.81 -1.06
C ALA A 128 15.05 3.65 -2.29
N ALA A 129 15.79 3.06 -3.22
CA ALA A 129 16.16 3.72 -4.48
C ALA A 129 14.92 4.03 -5.35
N THR A 130 13.93 3.12 -5.43
CA THR A 130 12.66 3.34 -6.12
C THR A 130 11.91 4.52 -5.53
N VAL A 131 11.78 4.60 -4.21
CA VAL A 131 11.12 5.72 -3.52
C VAL A 131 11.86 7.02 -3.80
N PHE A 132 13.18 7.02 -3.67
CA PHE A 132 13.99 8.22 -3.85
C PHE A 132 13.95 8.74 -5.30
N LEU A 133 14.24 7.88 -6.28
CA LEU A 133 14.22 8.23 -7.70
C LEU A 133 12.80 8.59 -8.17
N GLY A 134 11.80 7.83 -7.73
CA GLY A 134 10.40 8.11 -8.02
C GLY A 134 9.93 9.44 -7.44
N ALA A 135 10.33 9.79 -6.22
CA ALA A 135 10.02 11.08 -5.60
C ALA A 135 10.70 12.24 -6.33
N MET A 136 11.97 12.10 -6.73
CA MET A 136 12.68 13.09 -7.54
C MET A 136 12.00 13.32 -8.90
N ALA A 137 11.64 12.22 -9.57
CA ALA A 137 10.93 12.30 -10.84
C ALA A 137 9.54 12.92 -10.67
N ALA A 138 8.77 12.51 -9.66
CA ALA A 138 7.46 13.07 -9.34
C ALA A 138 7.55 14.57 -9.01
N TYR A 139 8.57 15.01 -8.27
CA TYR A 139 8.83 16.43 -8.00
C TYR A 139 9.09 17.19 -9.29
N ALA A 140 9.98 16.68 -10.15
CA ALA A 140 10.27 17.31 -11.44
C ALA A 140 9.01 17.42 -12.31
N PHE A 141 8.25 16.33 -12.42
CA PHE A 141 6.99 16.32 -13.18
C PHE A 141 5.88 17.16 -12.55
N SER A 142 5.87 17.39 -11.25
CA SER A 142 4.82 18.16 -10.57
C SER A 142 5.15 19.66 -10.50
N ARG A 143 6.40 20.03 -10.26
CA ARG A 143 6.84 21.40 -9.95
C ARG A 143 7.60 22.11 -11.06
N MET A 144 8.32 21.36 -11.92
CA MET A 144 9.12 21.96 -12.96
C MET A 144 8.34 22.09 -14.26
N ARG A 145 8.57 23.19 -14.98
CA ARG A 145 8.00 23.44 -16.31
C ARG A 145 9.06 23.14 -17.36
N PHE A 146 8.93 22.01 -18.06
CA PHE A 146 9.83 21.66 -19.17
C PHE A 146 9.05 21.11 -20.36
N LYS A 147 9.62 21.23 -21.57
CA LYS A 147 9.05 20.70 -22.80
C LYS A 147 9.03 19.16 -22.73
N GLY A 148 7.91 18.54 -23.10
CA GLY A 148 7.77 17.07 -23.08
C GLY A 148 7.30 16.47 -21.74
N ARG A 149 7.03 17.27 -20.70
CA ARG A 149 6.57 16.78 -19.37
C ARG A 149 5.40 15.80 -19.48
N ARG A 150 4.35 16.15 -20.23
CA ARG A 150 3.15 15.32 -20.39
C ARG A 150 3.46 14.03 -21.16
N ILE A 151 4.27 14.15 -22.22
CA ILE A 151 4.69 12.98 -23.01
C ILE A 151 5.54 12.05 -22.13
N GLY A 152 6.51 12.57 -21.38
CA GLY A 152 7.35 11.80 -20.48
C GLY A 152 6.55 10.99 -19.45
N LEU A 153 5.55 11.63 -18.79
CA LEU A 153 4.66 10.92 -17.86
C LEU A 153 3.86 9.80 -18.54
N LEU A 154 3.31 10.08 -19.73
CA LEU A 154 2.58 9.07 -20.49
C LEU A 154 3.49 7.94 -20.96
N SER A 155 4.70 8.24 -21.41
CA SER A 155 5.70 7.24 -21.80
C SER A 155 6.06 6.31 -20.66
N LEU A 156 6.22 6.83 -19.43
CA LEU A 156 6.47 5.98 -18.25
C LEU A 156 5.32 4.98 -18.01
N LEU A 157 4.07 5.40 -18.21
CA LEU A 157 2.92 4.51 -18.08
C LEU A 157 2.84 3.49 -19.22
N LEU A 158 3.09 3.93 -20.47
CA LEU A 158 3.06 3.04 -21.64
C LEU A 158 4.14 1.96 -21.57
N LEU A 159 5.34 2.30 -21.07
CA LEU A 159 6.41 1.30 -20.86
C LEU A 159 6.02 0.21 -19.87
N GLN A 160 5.19 0.52 -18.89
CA GLN A 160 4.68 -0.46 -17.92
C GLN A 160 3.64 -1.44 -18.51
N MET A 161 3.05 -1.12 -19.66
CA MET A 161 2.13 -2.02 -20.34
C MET A 161 2.86 -3.15 -21.10
N PHE A 162 4.18 -3.03 -21.26
CA PHE A 162 4.96 -4.08 -21.89
C PHE A 162 5.01 -5.33 -20.98
N PRO A 163 4.68 -6.53 -21.48
CA PRO A 163 4.69 -7.74 -20.69
C PRO A 163 6.10 -8.06 -20.17
N GLN A 164 6.27 -8.00 -18.86
CA GLN A 164 7.56 -8.19 -18.19
C GLN A 164 8.19 -9.55 -18.51
N LEU A 165 7.36 -10.60 -18.69
CA LEU A 165 7.81 -11.94 -19.05
C LEU A 165 8.52 -11.98 -20.42
N LEU A 166 8.13 -11.13 -21.37
CA LEU A 166 8.80 -11.06 -22.67
C LEU A 166 10.18 -10.40 -22.59
N ALA A 167 10.41 -9.58 -21.58
CA ALA A 167 11.69 -8.91 -21.38
C ALA A 167 12.76 -9.85 -20.76
N VAL A 168 12.37 -10.99 -20.19
CA VAL A 168 13.29 -11.86 -19.43
C VAL A 168 14.47 -12.33 -20.29
N VAL A 169 14.22 -12.73 -21.54
CA VAL A 169 15.28 -13.16 -22.46
C VAL A 169 16.23 -12.00 -22.79
N ALA A 170 15.67 -10.81 -23.04
CA ALA A 170 16.48 -9.63 -23.33
C ALA A 170 17.31 -9.21 -22.10
N ILE A 171 16.75 -9.30 -20.90
CA ILE A 171 17.45 -9.04 -19.63
C ILE A 171 18.62 -10.03 -19.48
N PHE A 172 18.38 -11.31 -19.71
CA PHE A 172 19.42 -12.34 -19.64
C PHE A 172 20.58 -12.02 -20.61
N LEU A 173 20.28 -11.76 -21.89
CA LEU A 173 21.29 -11.44 -22.89
C LEU A 173 22.06 -10.15 -22.56
N LEU A 174 21.36 -9.13 -22.07
CA LEU A 174 21.97 -7.86 -21.66
C LEU A 174 22.94 -8.08 -20.50
N LEU A 175 22.50 -8.77 -19.43
CA LEU A 175 23.33 -9.02 -18.26
C LEU A 175 24.48 -9.99 -18.58
N SER A 176 24.29 -10.95 -19.48
CA SER A 176 25.38 -11.82 -19.98
C SER A 176 26.47 -11.00 -20.67
N GLY A 177 26.09 -10.07 -21.56
CA GLY A 177 27.07 -9.18 -22.20
C GLY A 177 27.74 -8.23 -21.21
N ILE A 178 27.00 -7.71 -20.22
CA ILE A 178 27.58 -6.86 -19.15
C ILE A 178 28.57 -7.66 -18.30
N SER A 179 28.34 -8.95 -18.06
CA SER A 179 29.24 -9.82 -17.27
C SER A 179 30.64 -9.88 -17.84
N GLU A 180 30.80 -9.77 -19.15
CA GLU A 180 32.11 -9.82 -19.82
C GLU A 180 32.94 -8.56 -19.55
N VAL A 181 32.29 -7.42 -19.31
CA VAL A 181 32.95 -6.10 -19.12
C VAL A 181 32.96 -5.72 -17.63
N ILE A 182 31.85 -5.88 -16.94
CA ILE A 182 31.68 -5.52 -15.52
C ILE A 182 30.95 -6.65 -14.79
N PRO A 183 31.69 -7.70 -14.35
CA PRO A 183 31.07 -8.87 -13.70
C PRO A 183 30.17 -8.54 -12.52
N ALA A 184 30.49 -7.49 -11.77
CA ALA A 184 29.70 -7.03 -10.62
C ALA A 184 28.27 -6.56 -10.97
N LEU A 185 28.00 -6.24 -12.22
CA LEU A 185 26.68 -5.78 -12.71
C LEU A 185 26.02 -6.81 -13.65
N GLY A 186 26.68 -7.94 -13.91
CA GLY A 186 26.22 -8.97 -14.83
C GLY A 186 25.35 -10.05 -14.20
N LEU A 187 25.26 -11.19 -14.89
CA LEU A 187 24.59 -12.39 -14.38
C LEU A 187 25.24 -12.89 -13.08
N GLY A 188 24.45 -13.45 -12.18
CA GLY A 188 24.87 -13.91 -10.85
C GLY A 188 25.03 -12.78 -9.82
N SER A 189 24.94 -11.52 -10.24
CA SER A 189 25.15 -10.38 -9.37
C SER A 189 23.83 -9.82 -8.81
N GLN A 190 23.78 -9.59 -7.48
CA GLN A 190 22.68 -8.88 -6.83
C GLN A 190 22.59 -7.42 -7.29
N LEU A 191 23.71 -6.77 -7.59
CA LEU A 191 23.72 -5.41 -8.13
C LEU A 191 23.11 -5.39 -9.53
N GLY A 192 23.40 -6.37 -10.38
CA GLY A 192 22.74 -6.53 -11.68
C GLY A 192 21.22 -6.66 -11.54
N LEU A 193 20.76 -7.50 -10.59
CA LEU A 193 19.34 -7.65 -10.29
C LEU A 193 18.70 -6.34 -9.81
N ILE A 194 19.36 -5.62 -8.90
CA ILE A 194 18.90 -4.31 -8.41
C ILE A 194 18.72 -3.32 -9.57
N MET A 195 19.70 -3.26 -10.49
CA MET A 195 19.62 -2.35 -11.66
C MET A 195 18.45 -2.70 -12.58
N VAL A 196 18.19 -3.98 -12.81
CA VAL A 196 17.02 -4.43 -13.59
C VAL A 196 15.71 -4.02 -12.92
N TYR A 197 15.59 -4.24 -11.61
CA TYR A 197 14.39 -3.85 -10.87
C TYR A 197 14.17 -2.34 -10.86
N LEU A 198 15.22 -1.54 -10.73
CA LEU A 198 15.12 -0.08 -10.78
C LEU A 198 14.64 0.41 -12.15
N GLY A 199 15.05 -0.24 -13.24
CA GLY A 199 14.55 0.07 -14.58
C GLY A 199 13.03 -0.06 -14.71
N GLY A 200 12.43 -1.09 -14.07
CA GLY A 200 10.99 -1.31 -14.05
C GLY A 200 10.22 -0.45 -13.03
N ALA A 201 10.88 -0.01 -11.96
CA ALA A 201 10.23 0.58 -10.80
C ALA A 201 9.75 2.03 -11.03
N LEU A 202 10.33 2.77 -11.98
CA LEU A 202 10.07 4.20 -12.15
C LEU A 202 8.70 4.53 -12.73
N GLY A 203 8.02 3.62 -13.42
CA GLY A 203 6.78 3.91 -14.14
C GLY A 203 5.60 4.24 -13.22
N VAL A 204 4.93 3.21 -12.70
CA VAL A 204 3.71 3.36 -11.89
C VAL A 204 3.98 4.11 -10.59
N ASN A 205 5.12 3.84 -9.95
CA ASN A 205 5.47 4.47 -8.68
C ASN A 205 5.66 5.99 -8.83
N THR A 206 6.33 6.45 -9.89
CA THR A 206 6.46 7.89 -10.20
C THR A 206 5.10 8.52 -10.44
N TYR A 207 4.20 7.85 -11.17
CA TYR A 207 2.87 8.36 -11.45
C TYR A 207 2.00 8.48 -10.19
N LEU A 208 2.03 7.48 -9.32
CA LEU A 208 1.34 7.53 -8.03
C LEU A 208 1.83 8.70 -7.17
N MET A 209 3.16 8.83 -7.06
CA MET A 209 3.76 9.94 -6.33
C MET A 209 3.43 11.30 -6.97
N TYR A 210 3.49 11.41 -8.30
CA TYR A 210 3.13 12.63 -9.03
C TYR A 210 1.70 13.08 -8.71
N GLY A 211 0.73 12.16 -8.70
CA GLY A 211 -0.64 12.46 -8.31
C GLY A 211 -0.71 13.08 -6.91
N PHE A 212 0.01 12.51 -5.96
CA PHE A 212 0.01 12.97 -4.58
C PHE A 212 0.78 14.30 -4.41
N PHE A 213 1.88 14.50 -5.11
CA PHE A 213 2.64 15.76 -5.11
C PHE A 213 1.80 16.95 -5.60
N ASN A 214 0.87 16.71 -6.53
CA ASN A 214 -0.05 17.75 -7.01
C ASN A 214 -1.12 18.15 -5.96
N THR A 215 -1.35 17.37 -4.92
CA THR A 215 -2.26 17.76 -3.83
C THR A 215 -1.63 18.76 -2.87
N VAL A 216 -0.31 18.87 -2.86
CA VAL A 216 0.43 19.86 -2.05
C VAL A 216 0.31 21.23 -2.71
N PRO A 217 -0.20 22.28 -2.00
CA PRO A 217 -0.34 23.61 -2.57
C PRO A 217 0.98 24.18 -3.09
N GLN A 218 0.97 24.77 -4.30
CA GLN A 218 2.16 25.37 -4.91
C GLN A 218 2.59 26.65 -4.17
N SER A 219 1.68 27.32 -3.46
CA SER A 219 1.97 28.49 -2.63
C SER A 219 3.06 28.23 -1.57
N LEU A 220 3.22 26.98 -1.10
CA LEU A 220 4.30 26.63 -0.17
C LEU A 220 5.68 26.72 -0.87
N ASP A 221 5.75 26.27 -2.12
CA ASP A 221 6.99 26.36 -2.90
C ASP A 221 7.32 27.83 -3.25
N GLU A 222 6.28 28.63 -3.55
CA GLU A 222 6.41 30.06 -3.88
C GLU A 222 6.88 30.87 -2.66
N ALA A 223 6.28 30.66 -1.50
CA ALA A 223 6.70 31.27 -0.24
C ALA A 223 8.17 30.94 0.09
N ALA A 224 8.54 29.66 0.01
CA ALA A 224 9.92 29.25 0.27
C ALA A 224 10.92 29.86 -0.72
N LYS A 225 10.53 30.07 -1.98
CA LYS A 225 11.37 30.77 -2.99
C LYS A 225 11.54 32.25 -2.67
N ILE A 226 10.50 32.91 -2.15
CA ILE A 226 10.58 34.32 -1.69
C ILE A 226 11.59 34.43 -0.54
N ASP A 227 11.62 33.41 0.35
CA ASP A 227 12.59 33.28 1.44
C ASP A 227 14.00 32.88 0.96
N GLY A 228 14.22 32.74 -0.36
CA GLY A 228 15.52 32.43 -0.96
C GLY A 228 15.87 30.94 -0.99
N ALA A 229 14.93 30.02 -0.68
CA ALA A 229 15.20 28.59 -0.68
C ALA A 229 15.40 28.04 -2.10
N SER A 230 16.44 27.25 -2.29
CA SER A 230 16.68 26.51 -3.53
C SER A 230 15.69 25.35 -3.74
N HIS A 231 15.55 24.88 -4.99
CA HIS A 231 14.71 23.70 -5.27
C HIS A 231 15.08 22.47 -4.45
N VAL A 232 16.35 22.27 -4.16
CA VAL A 232 16.83 21.16 -3.33
C VAL A 232 16.35 21.30 -1.88
N GLN A 233 16.45 22.52 -1.31
CA GLN A 233 15.98 22.82 0.04
C GLN A 233 14.44 22.65 0.14
N ILE A 234 13.69 23.11 -0.86
CA ILE A 234 12.24 22.93 -0.93
C ILE A 234 11.90 21.44 -1.00
N PHE A 235 12.56 20.67 -1.85
CA PHE A 235 12.32 19.24 -2.02
C PHE A 235 12.56 18.48 -0.71
N PHE A 236 13.75 18.57 -0.12
CA PHE A 236 14.11 17.82 1.10
C PHE A 236 13.48 18.39 2.36
N GLY A 237 13.41 19.72 2.49
CA GLY A 237 12.95 20.38 3.72
C GLY A 237 11.43 20.42 3.87
N ILE A 238 10.70 20.60 2.76
CA ILE A 238 9.27 20.86 2.77
C ILE A 238 8.50 19.69 2.13
N ILE A 239 8.75 19.44 0.84
CA ILE A 239 7.88 18.54 0.06
C ILE A 239 7.96 17.10 0.54
N LEU A 240 9.16 16.53 0.71
CA LEU A 240 9.30 15.14 1.16
C LEU A 240 8.62 14.88 2.51
N ARG A 241 8.62 15.86 3.42
CA ARG A 241 7.93 15.74 4.72
C ARG A 241 6.42 15.68 4.56
N LEU A 242 5.86 16.49 3.67
CA LEU A 242 4.42 16.54 3.42
C LEU A 242 3.91 15.30 2.69
N VAL A 243 4.74 14.72 1.81
CA VAL A 243 4.36 13.54 1.02
C VAL A 243 4.82 12.22 1.66
N THR A 244 5.36 12.24 2.88
CA THR A 244 5.79 11.03 3.60
C THR A 244 4.77 9.89 3.55
N PRO A 245 3.44 10.10 3.68
CA PRO A 245 2.47 9.01 3.62
C PRO A 245 2.52 8.23 2.30
N ILE A 246 2.60 8.91 1.16
CA ILE A 246 2.69 8.21 -0.14
C ILE A 246 4.04 7.53 -0.33
N LEU A 247 5.13 8.14 0.19
CA LEU A 247 6.46 7.52 0.14
C LEU A 247 6.48 6.19 0.91
N ALA A 248 5.82 6.15 2.09
CA ALA A 248 5.68 4.95 2.89
C ALA A 248 4.88 3.86 2.14
N VAL A 249 3.78 4.23 1.49
CA VAL A 249 2.96 3.29 0.69
C VAL A 249 3.78 2.72 -0.46
N VAL A 250 4.42 3.58 -1.25
CA VAL A 250 5.23 3.14 -2.41
C VAL A 250 6.41 2.29 -1.97
N GLY A 251 7.09 2.68 -0.88
CA GLY A 251 8.20 1.89 -0.33
C GLY A 251 7.77 0.51 0.12
N LEU A 252 6.63 0.40 0.81
CA LEU A 252 6.07 -0.88 1.23
C LEU A 252 5.70 -1.76 0.02
N LEU A 253 4.98 -1.20 -0.95
CA LEU A 253 4.57 -1.94 -2.15
C LEU A 253 5.78 -2.38 -2.99
N ALA A 254 6.78 -1.53 -3.13
CA ALA A 254 8.03 -1.87 -3.82
C ALA A 254 8.77 -3.01 -3.09
N PHE A 255 8.92 -2.92 -1.76
CA PHE A 255 9.56 -3.95 -0.96
C PHE A 255 8.84 -5.30 -1.07
N ILE A 256 7.51 -5.32 -0.97
CA ILE A 256 6.70 -6.54 -1.13
C ILE A 256 6.88 -7.12 -2.53
N GLY A 257 6.78 -6.29 -3.58
CA GLY A 257 6.92 -6.73 -4.96
C GLY A 257 8.28 -7.34 -5.25
N ILE A 258 9.36 -6.69 -4.79
CA ILE A 258 10.74 -7.14 -4.99
C ILE A 258 11.01 -8.43 -4.20
N SER A 259 10.55 -8.49 -2.93
CA SER A 259 10.78 -9.66 -2.07
C SER A 259 10.07 -10.92 -2.56
N SER A 260 8.97 -10.78 -3.30
CA SER A 260 8.19 -11.88 -3.88
C SER A 260 8.51 -12.15 -5.35
N GLU A 261 9.37 -11.34 -5.97
CA GLU A 261 9.72 -11.53 -7.38
C GLU A 261 10.57 -12.80 -7.54
N PHE A 262 10.12 -13.67 -8.43
CA PHE A 262 10.71 -14.96 -8.66
C PHE A 262 11.33 -15.11 -10.07
N VAL A 263 10.65 -14.58 -11.08
CA VAL A 263 10.94 -14.91 -12.48
C VAL A 263 12.27 -14.33 -12.93
N ILE A 264 12.46 -13.03 -12.74
CA ILE A 264 13.70 -12.35 -13.12
C ILE A 264 14.83 -12.79 -12.20
N ALA A 265 14.57 -12.90 -10.88
CA ALA A 265 15.57 -13.35 -9.93
C ALA A 265 16.10 -14.76 -10.26
N SER A 266 15.23 -15.70 -10.67
CA SER A 266 15.63 -17.08 -11.02
C SER A 266 16.50 -17.17 -12.26
N VAL A 267 16.34 -16.21 -13.19
CA VAL A 267 17.16 -16.15 -14.41
C VAL A 267 18.48 -15.42 -14.17
N VAL A 268 18.47 -14.40 -13.33
CA VAL A 268 19.67 -13.58 -13.05
C VAL A 268 20.57 -14.23 -12.01
N LEU A 269 20.01 -14.81 -10.95
CA LEU A 269 20.77 -15.38 -9.82
C LEU A 269 20.76 -16.92 -9.88
N THR A 270 21.71 -17.49 -10.59
CA THR A 270 21.81 -18.94 -10.80
C THR A 270 22.57 -19.68 -9.69
N ASP A 271 23.51 -19.00 -9.03
CA ASP A 271 24.27 -19.56 -7.92
C ASP A 271 23.42 -19.63 -6.65
N PRO A 272 23.32 -20.80 -5.96
CA PRO A 272 22.57 -20.96 -4.73
C PRO A 272 22.89 -19.91 -3.65
N ASP A 273 24.15 -19.51 -3.51
CA ASP A 273 24.57 -18.53 -2.51
C ASP A 273 24.10 -17.10 -2.82
N SER A 274 23.84 -16.78 -4.08
CA SER A 274 23.40 -15.46 -4.53
C SER A 274 21.87 -15.31 -4.57
N GLN A 275 21.13 -16.42 -4.55
CA GLN A 275 19.66 -16.43 -4.73
C GLN A 275 18.92 -15.60 -3.69
N THR A 276 17.71 -15.14 -4.08
CA THR A 276 16.72 -14.56 -3.17
C THR A 276 15.86 -15.66 -2.52
N LEU A 277 15.13 -15.31 -1.46
CA LEU A 277 14.22 -16.23 -0.77
C LEU A 277 13.17 -16.86 -1.71
N ALA A 278 12.60 -16.06 -2.61
CA ALA A 278 11.60 -16.55 -3.54
C ALA A 278 12.15 -17.68 -4.42
N VAL A 279 13.38 -17.52 -4.94
CA VAL A 279 14.05 -18.52 -5.76
C VAL A 279 14.50 -19.72 -4.92
N GLY A 280 15.15 -19.46 -3.79
CA GLY A 280 15.69 -20.51 -2.93
C GLY A 280 14.59 -21.41 -2.36
N LEU A 281 13.49 -20.83 -1.86
CA LEU A 281 12.36 -21.59 -1.31
C LEU A 281 11.68 -22.46 -2.37
N TYR A 282 11.62 -22.02 -3.63
CA TYR A 282 11.07 -22.82 -4.71
C TYR A 282 11.81 -24.15 -4.88
N SER A 283 13.12 -24.20 -4.59
CA SER A 283 13.92 -25.43 -4.68
C SER A 283 13.42 -26.57 -3.78
N PHE A 284 12.74 -26.25 -2.67
CA PHE A 284 12.17 -27.27 -1.77
C PHE A 284 10.97 -27.99 -2.36
N VAL A 285 10.25 -27.37 -3.28
CA VAL A 285 9.02 -27.92 -3.88
C VAL A 285 9.19 -28.33 -5.35
N ALA A 286 10.24 -27.87 -6.02
CA ALA A 286 10.48 -28.13 -7.44
C ALA A 286 10.82 -29.61 -7.74
N GLN A 287 11.62 -30.25 -6.91
CA GLN A 287 12.15 -31.58 -7.12
C GLN A 287 11.35 -32.69 -6.42
N GLN A 288 10.82 -32.41 -5.21
CA GLN A 288 10.09 -33.38 -4.39
C GLN A 288 8.83 -32.70 -3.85
N ARG A 289 7.80 -32.61 -4.69
CA ARG A 289 6.58 -31.83 -4.46
C ARG A 289 5.83 -32.09 -3.16
N SER A 290 6.02 -33.23 -2.52
CA SER A 290 5.27 -33.61 -1.30
C SER A 290 6.11 -33.70 -0.03
N GLU A 291 7.40 -33.98 -0.13
CA GLU A 291 8.23 -34.34 1.04
C GLU A 291 8.77 -33.14 1.81
N ASN A 292 9.02 -32.00 1.15
CA ASN A 292 9.60 -30.81 1.77
C ASN A 292 8.58 -29.66 1.94
N TRP A 293 7.30 -29.99 1.88
CA TRP A 293 6.23 -28.98 1.99
C TRP A 293 6.26 -28.23 3.34
N GLY A 294 6.52 -28.94 4.44
CA GLY A 294 6.63 -28.34 5.77
C GLY A 294 7.82 -27.39 5.88
N VAL A 295 8.97 -27.76 5.30
CA VAL A 295 10.17 -26.91 5.27
C VAL A 295 9.94 -25.67 4.43
N PHE A 296 9.32 -25.81 3.25
CA PHE A 296 8.89 -24.68 2.42
C PHE A 296 7.95 -23.73 3.18
N ALA A 297 6.94 -24.29 3.88
CA ALA A 297 6.00 -23.52 4.68
C ALA A 297 6.70 -22.78 5.84
N ALA A 298 7.65 -23.41 6.52
CA ALA A 298 8.47 -22.78 7.55
C ALA A 298 9.26 -21.59 6.99
N GLY A 299 9.88 -21.76 5.82
CA GLY A 299 10.57 -20.69 5.12
C GLY A 299 9.63 -19.54 4.70
N ALA A 300 8.44 -19.86 4.21
CA ALA A 300 7.42 -18.87 3.85
C ALA A 300 6.92 -18.05 5.05
N VAL A 301 6.72 -18.70 6.22
CA VAL A 301 6.38 -18.02 7.47
C VAL A 301 7.47 -17.02 7.87
N LEU A 302 8.75 -17.43 7.81
CA LEU A 302 9.86 -16.55 8.13
C LEU A 302 10.02 -15.41 7.11
N ALA A 303 9.77 -15.69 5.83
CA ALA A 303 9.79 -14.66 4.77
C ALA A 303 8.71 -13.58 4.96
N ALA A 304 7.57 -13.94 5.57
CA ALA A 304 6.51 -12.98 5.86
C ALA A 304 6.86 -12.02 7.02
N VAL A 305 7.76 -12.39 7.93
CA VAL A 305 8.11 -11.59 9.12
C VAL A 305 8.60 -10.18 8.77
N PRO A 306 9.61 -9.99 7.89
CA PRO A 306 10.08 -8.65 7.56
C PRO A 306 9.03 -7.80 6.85
N VAL A 307 8.19 -8.40 6.01
CA VAL A 307 7.07 -7.71 5.34
C VAL A 307 6.06 -7.22 6.37
N MET A 308 5.67 -8.09 7.31
CA MET A 308 4.77 -7.74 8.43
C MET A 308 5.37 -6.64 9.31
N ALA A 309 6.64 -6.78 9.69
CA ALA A 309 7.34 -5.79 10.51
C ALA A 309 7.36 -4.41 9.82
N LEU A 310 7.69 -4.38 8.53
CA LEU A 310 7.69 -3.16 7.74
C LEU A 310 6.29 -2.55 7.63
N PHE A 311 5.26 -3.38 7.39
CA PHE A 311 3.87 -2.92 7.36
C PHE A 311 3.44 -2.31 8.70
N LEU A 312 3.69 -3.01 9.82
CA LEU A 312 3.35 -2.51 11.16
C LEU A 312 4.08 -1.20 11.51
N PHE A 313 5.30 -1.04 11.02
CA PHE A 313 6.05 0.21 11.19
C PHE A 313 5.46 1.34 10.34
N LEU A 314 5.11 1.06 9.09
CA LEU A 314 4.65 2.08 8.13
C LEU A 314 3.14 2.38 8.22
N GLN A 315 2.30 1.50 8.80
CA GLN A 315 0.85 1.67 8.86
C GLN A 315 0.41 3.01 9.46
N ARG A 316 1.14 3.54 10.45
CA ARG A 316 0.85 4.85 11.07
C ARG A 316 0.93 6.00 10.07
N TYR A 317 1.84 5.94 9.11
CA TYR A 317 1.98 6.96 8.07
C TYR A 317 0.92 6.79 6.98
N ILE A 318 0.52 5.55 6.67
CA ILE A 318 -0.50 5.22 5.69
C ILE A 318 -1.87 5.72 6.15
N VAL A 319 -2.24 5.43 7.41
CA VAL A 319 -3.54 5.82 7.98
C VAL A 319 -3.66 7.35 8.09
N SER A 320 -2.60 8.05 8.54
CA SER A 320 -2.62 9.51 8.66
C SER A 320 -2.82 10.23 7.33
N GLY A 321 -2.26 9.69 6.22
CA GLY A 321 -2.42 10.27 4.90
C GLY A 321 -3.82 10.11 4.31
N LEU A 322 -4.50 9.00 4.60
CA LEU A 322 -5.86 8.75 4.12
C LEU A 322 -6.92 9.61 4.83
N THR A 323 -6.70 9.94 6.11
CA THR A 323 -7.63 10.75 6.90
C THR A 323 -7.55 12.24 6.58
N GLN A 324 -6.38 12.76 6.22
CA GLN A 324 -6.23 14.17 5.81
C GLN A 324 -6.93 14.50 4.48
N GLY A 325 -7.12 13.52 3.59
CA GLY A 325 -7.88 13.68 2.34
C GLY A 325 -9.40 13.68 2.51
N SER A 326 -9.91 13.16 3.64
CA SER A 326 -11.36 12.97 3.87
C SER A 326 -12.05 14.15 4.55
N VAL A 327 -11.32 15.17 4.99
CA VAL A 327 -11.87 16.33 5.76
C VAL A 327 -12.05 17.56 4.86
N LYS A 328 -12.27 17.40 3.57
CA LYS A 328 -12.78 18.43 2.67
C LYS A 328 -14.22 18.08 2.27
N GLY A 329 -15.12 18.25 3.21
CA GLY A 329 -16.55 18.22 3.02
C GLY A 329 -17.19 19.27 3.90
#